data_f7a45fc71209cda1c077f733ad6925d5
#
_entry.id   f7a45fc71209cda1c077f733ad6925d5
#
_cell.length_a   1.000
_cell.length_b   1.000
_cell.length_c   1.000
_cell.angle_alpha   90.00
_cell.angle_beta   90.00
_cell.angle_gamma   90.00
#
_symmetry.space_group_name_H-M   'P 1'
#
loop_
_entity.id
_entity.type
_entity.pdbx_description
1 polymer ?
#
loop_
_entity_poly.entity_id
_entity_poly.type
_entity_poly.pdbx_seq_one_letter_code
_entity_poly.pdbx_strand_id
1 'polypeptide(L)'
;VWTRLQDGFAAIDVPEETRAAALGHARRWLTEAPFAAWVPAISLLVEAGRFDELLDGFRQVLPFGTGGRRGFVGVGPNRLNPWTVGTSIEGHARWLRARGFSGAVVVAWDVRCFEDARKVFTARTPLHGLTSRDFGELAARIYAAHGFTAWLLERGATRALSTPELSFTLRELGAVGGLNVSASHNPPDDNGVKVYDEHGGQLVPPLDEELLRVVSGVDAAAPMDWNEAVAAGRIRFLGPELHERYIALAAASVPAGPRHGLRVLYTPLHGTGTVHEALRAAGFECRVHAPQATLDGAFPTVPNGVANPEIPAAMAHALAAAGDADLVIGTDPDADRIGCEVRHGGGFVHLTGNDLGALVIHGLLQRAWSRRPLVIKTEVTSAFVTRVAEAGGAAVVDDLLVGFKYVAEGLAALERGPWRGLDPAAVQFVCGVEESHGLLVTDRIRDKDSAGAAVQLCWLAAEAKARGETLIDVLHHLQDTLGYVKNDQVTLAFPGATGASKMAALLDRLRASPPASFGEFRVTQVVDHRDEGGRLGPFVSDSDRAARNVLVYTLAPGDDHAGGRLIFRPSGTEPKLKIYLELSGLPGQGRAGVDRAIAASKAALAALT
;
A
#
# COMPACT_ATOMS: atom_id res chain seq x y z
N VAL A 1 -12.10 -33.12 20.21
CA VAL A 1 -11.41 -32.05 19.50
C VAL A 1 -9.93 -32.08 19.82
N TRP A 2 -9.50 -31.96 21.09
CA TRP A 2 -8.08 -31.83 21.47
C TRP A 2 -7.20 -32.98 20.99
N THR A 3 -7.57 -34.27 21.28
CA THR A 3 -6.79 -35.43 20.84
C THR A 3 -6.62 -35.50 19.32
N ARG A 4 -7.72 -35.31 18.58
CA ARG A 4 -7.68 -35.29 17.10
C ARG A 4 -6.77 -34.17 16.56
N LEU A 5 -6.74 -33.01 17.24
CA LEU A 5 -5.88 -31.90 16.85
C LEU A 5 -4.40 -32.24 17.10
N GLN A 6 -4.08 -32.88 18.24
CA GLN A 6 -2.74 -33.37 18.52
C GLN A 6 -2.24 -34.39 17.47
N ASP A 7 -3.08 -35.38 17.17
CA ASP A 7 -2.78 -36.40 16.16
C ASP A 7 -2.61 -35.77 14.76
N GLY A 8 -3.49 -34.83 14.39
CA GLY A 8 -3.41 -34.11 13.13
C GLY A 8 -2.15 -33.27 12.99
N PHE A 9 -1.73 -32.55 14.02
CA PHE A 9 -0.49 -31.78 13.99
C PHE A 9 0.76 -32.66 13.99
N ALA A 10 0.70 -33.82 14.64
CA ALA A 10 1.81 -34.80 14.61
C ALA A 10 2.05 -35.38 13.22
N ALA A 11 1.04 -35.44 12.37
CA ALA A 11 1.15 -35.94 11.00
C ALA A 11 1.76 -34.94 10.01
N ILE A 12 1.91 -33.66 10.39
CA ILE A 12 2.46 -32.61 9.52
C ILE A 12 3.97 -32.48 9.75
N ASP A 13 4.74 -32.45 8.68
CA ASP A 13 6.20 -32.28 8.73
C ASP A 13 6.57 -30.80 8.98
N VAL A 14 6.75 -30.44 10.24
CA VAL A 14 7.18 -29.13 10.71
C VAL A 14 8.13 -29.26 11.90
N PRO A 15 9.00 -28.24 12.16
CA PRO A 15 9.85 -28.22 13.35
C PRO A 15 9.03 -28.43 14.64
N GLU A 16 9.59 -29.19 15.58
CA GLU A 16 8.91 -29.50 16.84
C GLU A 16 8.53 -28.25 17.64
N GLU A 17 9.39 -27.22 17.61
CA GLU A 17 9.10 -25.92 18.24
C GLU A 17 7.83 -25.28 17.67
N THR A 18 7.66 -25.31 16.34
CA THR A 18 6.46 -24.81 15.65
C THR A 18 5.21 -25.57 16.08
N ARG A 19 5.32 -26.90 16.13
CA ARG A 19 4.22 -27.78 16.56
C ARG A 19 3.85 -27.52 18.02
N ALA A 20 4.83 -27.42 18.90
CA ALA A 20 4.61 -27.15 20.33
C ALA A 20 3.95 -25.78 20.55
N ALA A 21 4.41 -24.74 19.85
CA ALA A 21 3.79 -23.42 19.89
C ALA A 21 2.32 -23.48 19.43
N ALA A 22 2.04 -24.15 18.30
CA ALA A 22 0.68 -24.29 17.77
C ALA A 22 -0.25 -25.02 18.77
N LEU A 23 0.22 -26.11 19.39
CA LEU A 23 -0.52 -26.82 20.42
C LEU A 23 -0.77 -25.95 21.65
N GLY A 24 0.21 -25.16 22.09
CA GLY A 24 0.07 -24.24 23.22
C GLY A 24 -1.02 -23.19 22.97
N HIS A 25 -0.99 -22.55 21.82
CA HIS A 25 -2.00 -21.57 21.42
C HIS A 25 -3.39 -22.23 21.25
N ALA A 26 -3.47 -23.37 20.56
CA ALA A 26 -4.72 -24.05 20.35
C ALA A 26 -5.38 -24.51 21.68
N ARG A 27 -4.58 -24.99 22.63
CA ARG A 27 -5.07 -25.35 23.96
C ARG A 27 -5.68 -24.14 24.66
N ARG A 28 -4.99 -23.00 24.64
CA ARG A 28 -5.48 -21.74 25.20
C ARG A 28 -6.84 -21.36 24.60
N TRP A 29 -6.96 -21.40 23.27
CA TRP A 29 -8.19 -21.04 22.54
C TRP A 29 -9.37 -22.01 22.76
N LEU A 30 -9.07 -23.26 23.11
CA LEU A 30 -10.11 -24.26 23.42
C LEU A 30 -10.59 -24.21 24.89
N THR A 31 -9.80 -23.61 25.81
CA THR A 31 -10.05 -23.72 27.25
C THR A 31 -10.30 -22.40 27.96
N GLU A 32 -9.79 -21.26 27.45
CA GLU A 32 -9.95 -19.98 28.09
C GLU A 32 -11.25 -19.29 27.69
N ALA A 33 -11.94 -18.68 28.65
CA ALA A 33 -13.24 -18.04 28.46
C ALA A 33 -13.30 -16.97 27.34
N PRO A 34 -12.26 -16.11 27.11
CA PRO A 34 -12.28 -15.13 26.04
C PRO A 34 -12.41 -15.73 24.63
N PHE A 35 -12.04 -17.00 24.46
CA PHE A 35 -12.05 -17.68 23.16
C PHE A 35 -13.23 -18.64 22.98
N ALA A 36 -14.13 -18.75 23.95
CA ALA A 36 -15.24 -19.71 23.91
C ALA A 36 -16.10 -19.59 22.64
N ALA A 37 -16.30 -18.38 22.11
CA ALA A 37 -17.05 -18.14 20.89
C ALA A 37 -16.41 -18.75 19.63
N TRP A 38 -15.10 -19.05 19.65
CA TRP A 38 -14.36 -19.59 18.51
C TRP A 38 -14.25 -21.12 18.50
N VAL A 39 -14.56 -21.76 19.63
CA VAL A 39 -14.48 -23.22 19.78
C VAL A 39 -15.30 -23.96 18.71
N PRO A 40 -16.53 -23.55 18.36
CA PRO A 40 -17.29 -24.20 17.27
C PRO A 40 -16.56 -24.14 15.92
N ALA A 41 -15.94 -23.02 15.57
CA ALA A 41 -15.20 -22.87 14.32
C ALA A 41 -13.94 -23.76 14.29
N ILE A 42 -13.20 -23.84 15.41
CA ILE A 42 -12.07 -24.77 15.56
C ILE A 42 -12.53 -26.21 15.39
N SER A 43 -13.65 -26.58 16.02
CA SER A 43 -14.21 -27.92 15.95
C SER A 43 -14.59 -28.33 14.52
N LEU A 44 -15.20 -27.43 13.74
CA LEU A 44 -15.51 -27.68 12.33
C LEU A 44 -14.24 -27.97 11.51
N LEU A 45 -13.15 -27.25 11.72
CA LEU A 45 -11.88 -27.49 11.03
C LEU A 45 -11.26 -28.84 11.43
N VAL A 46 -11.33 -29.21 12.72
CA VAL A 46 -10.87 -30.52 13.20
C VAL A 46 -11.72 -31.66 12.61
N GLU A 47 -13.04 -31.47 12.54
CA GLU A 47 -13.96 -32.46 11.94
C GLU A 47 -13.72 -32.64 10.45
N ALA A 48 -13.41 -31.56 9.74
CA ALA A 48 -13.08 -31.54 8.32
C ALA A 48 -11.64 -32.00 8.02
N GLY A 49 -10.81 -32.28 9.03
CA GLY A 49 -9.41 -32.69 8.85
C GLY A 49 -8.49 -31.58 8.32
N ARG A 50 -8.87 -30.30 8.49
CA ARG A 50 -8.11 -29.13 8.01
C ARG A 50 -6.97 -28.78 8.97
N PHE A 51 -6.09 -29.75 9.24
CA PHE A 51 -5.03 -29.60 10.23
C PHE A 51 -3.92 -28.65 9.76
N ASP A 52 -3.63 -28.56 8.47
CA ASP A 52 -2.68 -27.59 7.92
C ASP A 52 -3.15 -26.14 8.18
N GLU A 53 -4.44 -25.86 7.93
CA GLU A 53 -5.04 -24.54 8.18
C GLU A 53 -5.02 -24.20 9.68
N LEU A 54 -5.31 -25.18 10.55
CA LEU A 54 -5.26 -25.01 12.00
C LEU A 54 -3.81 -24.80 12.47
N LEU A 55 -2.87 -25.60 12.01
CA LEU A 55 -1.46 -25.46 12.40
C LEU A 55 -0.94 -24.08 11.99
N ASP A 56 -1.21 -23.63 10.77
CA ASP A 56 -0.82 -22.29 10.33
C ASP A 56 -1.52 -21.19 11.15
N GLY A 57 -2.82 -21.36 11.48
CA GLY A 57 -3.57 -20.42 12.31
C GLY A 57 -3.04 -20.29 13.74
N PHE A 58 -2.42 -21.34 14.28
CA PHE A 58 -1.99 -21.42 15.67
C PHE A 58 -0.46 -21.39 15.88
N ARG A 59 0.38 -21.52 14.85
CA ARG A 59 1.84 -21.64 14.98
C ARG A 59 2.54 -20.44 15.61
N GLN A 60 1.95 -19.24 15.55
CA GLN A 60 2.52 -18.00 16.08
C GLN A 60 1.41 -16.96 16.29
N VAL A 61 1.74 -15.85 16.92
CA VAL A 61 0.90 -14.64 16.86
C VAL A 61 1.20 -13.91 15.55
N LEU A 62 0.15 -13.48 14.83
CA LEU A 62 0.29 -12.73 13.57
C LEU A 62 1.20 -11.52 13.80
N PRO A 63 2.32 -11.41 13.11
CA PRO A 63 3.27 -10.32 13.33
C PRO A 63 2.61 -8.95 13.11
N PHE A 64 2.91 -8.01 13.98
CA PHE A 64 2.64 -6.61 13.73
C PHE A 64 3.79 -6.09 12.86
N GLY A 65 3.56 -5.93 11.56
CA GLY A 65 4.56 -5.42 10.63
C GLY A 65 4.81 -3.92 10.79
N THR A 66 5.69 -3.39 9.97
CA THR A 66 6.00 -1.95 9.93
C THR A 66 4.80 -1.13 9.45
N GLY A 67 3.86 -0.82 10.31
CA GLY A 67 2.65 -0.04 10.01
C GLY A 67 1.34 -0.76 10.28
N GLY A 68 1.36 -2.01 10.77
CA GLY A 68 0.14 -2.72 11.16
C GLY A 68 0.18 -4.24 10.98
N ARG A 69 -0.96 -4.87 11.10
CA ARG A 69 -1.16 -6.30 10.82
C ARG A 69 -1.95 -6.49 9.53
N ARG A 70 -1.59 -7.49 8.75
CA ARG A 70 -2.35 -7.94 7.55
C ARG A 70 -2.30 -9.45 7.45
N GLY A 71 -3.41 -10.06 7.12
CA GLY A 71 -3.50 -11.50 6.92
C GLY A 71 -4.92 -11.99 6.70
N PHE A 72 -5.08 -13.29 6.60
CA PHE A 72 -6.37 -13.94 6.46
C PHE A 72 -7.24 -13.77 7.70
N VAL A 73 -8.54 -13.56 7.50
CA VAL A 73 -9.53 -13.64 8.58
C VAL A 73 -9.74 -15.10 8.94
N GLY A 74 -9.68 -15.43 10.23
CA GLY A 74 -9.80 -16.83 10.68
C GLY A 74 -9.63 -17.02 12.18
N VAL A 75 -9.63 -18.28 12.60
CA VAL A 75 -9.39 -18.66 14.00
C VAL A 75 -7.92 -18.83 14.28
N GLY A 76 -7.52 -18.49 15.49
CA GLY A 76 -6.13 -18.57 15.94
C GLY A 76 -5.40 -17.24 15.96
N PRO A 77 -4.28 -17.17 16.69
CA PRO A 77 -3.52 -15.94 16.86
C PRO A 77 -2.77 -15.50 15.59
N ASN A 78 -2.53 -16.41 14.64
CA ASN A 78 -1.91 -16.08 13.33
C ASN A 78 -2.94 -15.72 12.25
N ARG A 79 -4.14 -15.30 12.66
CA ARG A 79 -5.22 -14.84 11.78
C ARG A 79 -5.74 -13.49 12.24
N LEU A 80 -6.38 -12.75 11.31
CA LEU A 80 -7.17 -11.58 11.69
C LEU A 80 -8.52 -12.01 12.24
N ASN A 81 -8.83 -11.52 13.42
CA ASN A 81 -10.07 -11.74 14.15
C ASN A 81 -10.20 -10.68 15.26
N PRO A 82 -11.34 -10.58 15.96
CA PRO A 82 -11.53 -9.58 17.01
C PRO A 82 -10.47 -9.58 18.12
N TRP A 83 -9.84 -10.73 18.40
CA TRP A 83 -8.76 -10.78 19.39
C TRP A 83 -7.46 -10.15 18.89
N THR A 84 -6.98 -10.54 17.69
CA THR A 84 -5.73 -10.00 17.12
C THR A 84 -5.84 -8.53 16.77
N VAL A 85 -7.00 -8.10 16.26
CA VAL A 85 -7.29 -6.69 15.99
C VAL A 85 -7.39 -5.93 17.32
N GLY A 86 -8.17 -6.43 18.28
CA GLY A 86 -8.36 -5.80 19.58
C GLY A 86 -7.04 -5.61 20.33
N THR A 87 -6.18 -6.62 20.37
CA THR A 87 -4.85 -6.51 21.03
C THR A 87 -3.93 -5.50 20.33
N SER A 88 -4.02 -5.38 19.00
CA SER A 88 -3.27 -4.35 18.25
C SER A 88 -3.69 -2.95 18.66
N ILE A 89 -4.99 -2.71 18.74
CA ILE A 89 -5.56 -1.39 19.04
C ILE A 89 -5.37 -1.04 20.52
N GLU A 90 -5.54 -1.99 21.40
CA GLU A 90 -5.24 -1.84 22.82
C GLU A 90 -3.77 -1.42 23.02
N GLY A 91 -2.84 -2.08 22.33
CA GLY A 91 -1.43 -1.73 22.34
C GLY A 91 -1.18 -0.33 21.79
N HIS A 92 -1.84 0.04 20.67
CA HIS A 92 -1.71 1.38 20.12
C HIS A 92 -2.27 2.46 21.06
N ALA A 93 -3.41 2.24 21.67
CA ALA A 93 -3.97 3.17 22.63
C ALA A 93 -3.06 3.35 23.88
N ARG A 94 -2.48 2.26 24.40
CA ARG A 94 -1.49 2.30 25.48
C ARG A 94 -0.23 3.05 25.08
N TRP A 95 0.29 2.80 23.87
CA TRP A 95 1.46 3.48 23.34
C TRP A 95 1.25 4.98 23.20
N LEU A 96 0.09 5.41 22.64
CA LEU A 96 -0.28 6.83 22.58
C LEU A 96 -0.34 7.47 23.98
N ARG A 97 -0.96 6.78 24.95
CA ARG A 97 -1.03 7.28 26.34
C ARG A 97 0.35 7.38 27.00
N ALA A 98 1.21 6.40 26.80
CA ALA A 98 2.57 6.39 27.33
C ALA A 98 3.42 7.55 26.78
N ARG A 99 3.14 8.00 25.56
CA ARG A 99 3.77 9.18 24.93
C ARG A 99 3.12 10.52 25.35
N GLY A 100 2.14 10.48 26.26
CA GLY A 100 1.46 11.67 26.76
C GLY A 100 0.35 12.20 25.85
N PHE A 101 -0.01 11.49 24.80
CA PHE A 101 -1.08 11.91 23.89
C PHE A 101 -2.46 11.78 24.53
N SER A 102 -3.34 12.71 24.18
CA SER A 102 -4.75 12.75 24.52
C SER A 102 -5.50 13.48 23.41
N GLY A 103 -6.84 13.32 23.34
CA GLY A 103 -7.67 14.03 22.36
C GLY A 103 -8.29 13.09 21.33
N ALA A 104 -8.30 13.51 20.08
CA ALA A 104 -8.98 12.81 18.99
C ALA A 104 -8.12 11.70 18.37
N VAL A 105 -8.78 10.63 17.93
CA VAL A 105 -8.26 9.62 17.00
C VAL A 105 -9.29 9.45 15.87
N VAL A 106 -8.85 9.13 14.66
CA VAL A 106 -9.74 8.89 13.53
C VAL A 106 -9.72 7.41 13.15
N VAL A 107 -10.90 6.83 12.94
CA VAL A 107 -11.04 5.42 12.58
C VAL A 107 -11.74 5.29 11.24
N ALA A 108 -11.08 4.62 10.30
CA ALA A 108 -11.59 4.30 8.97
C ALA A 108 -11.60 2.78 8.74
N TRP A 109 -12.34 2.36 7.73
CA TRP A 109 -12.39 0.98 7.26
C TRP A 109 -12.74 0.90 5.78
N ASP A 110 -12.33 -0.20 5.15
CA ASP A 110 -12.73 -0.53 3.78
C ASP A 110 -14.05 -1.32 3.75
N VAL A 111 -14.36 -1.90 2.61
CA VAL A 111 -15.64 -2.54 2.31
C VAL A 111 -15.73 -4.02 2.69
N ARG A 112 -14.63 -4.62 3.20
CA ARG A 112 -14.54 -6.08 3.38
C ARG A 112 -15.57 -6.63 4.35
N CYS A 113 -16.10 -7.81 3.95
CA CYS A 113 -16.96 -8.66 4.74
C CYS A 113 -16.49 -10.11 4.55
N PHE A 114 -16.19 -10.82 5.61
CA PHE A 114 -15.73 -12.20 5.51
C PHE A 114 -16.89 -13.15 5.18
N GLU A 115 -16.82 -13.79 4.02
CA GLU A 115 -17.79 -14.79 3.55
C GLU A 115 -17.13 -16.13 3.17
N ASP A 116 -15.90 -16.35 3.60
CA ASP A 116 -15.13 -17.58 3.36
C ASP A 116 -14.97 -17.93 1.87
N ALA A 117 -14.51 -16.96 1.07
CA ALA A 117 -14.29 -17.15 -0.37
C ALA A 117 -13.32 -18.32 -0.67
N ARG A 118 -12.40 -18.61 0.25
CA ARG A 118 -11.48 -19.76 0.17
C ARG A 118 -12.11 -21.10 0.52
N LYS A 119 -13.36 -21.13 1.02
CA LYS A 119 -14.09 -22.33 1.44
C LYS A 119 -13.32 -23.17 2.47
N VAL A 120 -12.84 -22.49 3.50
CA VAL A 120 -12.09 -23.10 4.61
C VAL A 120 -13.03 -23.85 5.56
N PHE A 121 -14.24 -23.32 5.78
CA PHE A 121 -15.22 -23.88 6.69
C PHE A 121 -16.30 -24.67 5.96
N THR A 122 -16.79 -25.74 6.59
CA THR A 122 -17.87 -26.59 6.07
C THR A 122 -19.26 -26.07 6.44
N ALA A 123 -19.35 -25.11 7.38
CA ALA A 123 -20.57 -24.48 7.83
C ALA A 123 -20.29 -23.04 8.30
N ARG A 124 -21.35 -22.24 8.45
CA ARG A 124 -21.20 -20.86 8.97
C ARG A 124 -20.65 -20.86 10.40
N THR A 125 -19.74 -19.93 10.63
CA THR A 125 -19.06 -19.70 11.92
C THR A 125 -19.31 -18.26 12.37
N PRO A 126 -18.95 -17.88 13.61
CA PRO A 126 -19.02 -16.48 14.06
C PRO A 126 -18.16 -15.49 13.27
N LEU A 127 -17.26 -15.97 12.39
CA LEU A 127 -16.48 -15.12 11.49
C LEU A 127 -17.28 -14.65 10.26
N HIS A 128 -18.25 -15.44 9.80
CA HIS A 128 -19.04 -15.11 8.62
C HIS A 128 -19.90 -13.86 8.86
N GLY A 129 -19.79 -12.91 7.95
CA GLY A 129 -20.44 -11.61 8.07
C GLY A 129 -19.63 -10.59 8.89
N LEU A 130 -18.45 -10.96 9.39
CA LEU A 130 -17.57 -10.02 10.08
C LEU A 130 -16.98 -9.01 9.09
N THR A 131 -17.26 -7.74 9.32
CA THR A 131 -16.87 -6.65 8.43
C THR A 131 -15.65 -5.87 8.92
N SER A 132 -14.97 -5.16 8.01
CA SER A 132 -13.96 -4.16 8.39
C SER A 132 -14.53 -3.10 9.33
N ARG A 133 -15.83 -2.80 9.21
CA ARG A 133 -16.54 -1.89 10.10
C ARG A 133 -16.63 -2.42 11.53
N ASP A 134 -16.92 -3.72 11.73
CA ASP A 134 -17.00 -4.31 13.07
C ASP A 134 -15.64 -4.16 13.80
N PHE A 135 -14.54 -4.32 13.07
CA PHE A 135 -13.20 -4.04 13.59
C PHE A 135 -13.00 -2.55 13.88
N GLY A 136 -13.49 -1.66 13.02
CA GLY A 136 -13.45 -0.20 13.25
C GLY A 136 -14.26 0.22 14.47
N GLU A 137 -15.45 -0.32 14.67
CA GLU A 137 -16.26 -0.06 15.86
C GLU A 137 -15.61 -0.63 17.15
N LEU A 138 -14.99 -1.80 17.07
CA LEU A 138 -14.17 -2.35 18.16
C LEU A 138 -13.02 -1.39 18.50
N ALA A 139 -12.35 -0.85 17.48
CA ALA A 139 -11.28 0.12 17.66
C ALA A 139 -11.76 1.37 18.38
N ALA A 140 -12.87 1.96 17.93
CA ALA A 140 -13.44 3.16 18.54
C ALA A 140 -13.76 2.96 20.04
N ARG A 141 -14.30 1.79 20.39
CA ARG A 141 -14.63 1.41 21.77
C ARG A 141 -13.38 1.25 22.65
N ILE A 142 -12.29 0.70 22.09
CA ILE A 142 -11.01 0.55 22.79
C ILE A 142 -10.37 1.92 23.03
N TYR A 143 -10.30 2.77 22.01
CA TYR A 143 -9.81 4.14 22.18
C TYR A 143 -10.62 4.92 23.20
N ALA A 144 -11.96 4.79 23.18
CA ALA A 144 -12.85 5.40 24.16
C ALA A 144 -12.53 4.96 25.60
N ALA A 145 -12.27 3.67 25.82
CA ALA A 145 -11.87 3.12 27.12
C ALA A 145 -10.54 3.72 27.64
N HIS A 146 -9.64 4.10 26.73
CA HIS A 146 -8.38 4.78 27.04
C HIS A 146 -8.52 6.33 27.13
N GLY A 147 -9.74 6.86 27.06
CA GLY A 147 -10.01 8.30 27.22
C GLY A 147 -9.79 9.14 25.95
N PHE A 148 -9.54 8.53 24.80
CA PHE A 148 -9.54 9.23 23.52
C PHE A 148 -10.97 9.50 23.02
N THR A 149 -11.11 10.45 22.11
CA THR A 149 -12.35 10.65 21.36
C THR A 149 -12.16 10.08 19.95
N ALA A 150 -12.84 8.98 19.67
CA ALA A 150 -12.79 8.32 18.37
C ALA A 150 -13.78 8.97 17.40
N TRP A 151 -13.29 9.45 16.27
CA TRP A 151 -14.08 10.01 15.17
C TRP A 151 -14.18 8.98 14.04
N LEU A 152 -15.38 8.67 13.58
CA LEU A 152 -15.67 7.70 12.53
C LEU A 152 -16.98 8.05 11.81
N LEU A 153 -17.27 7.37 10.71
CA LEU A 153 -18.57 7.51 10.06
C LEU A 153 -19.66 6.82 10.88
N GLU A 154 -20.86 7.43 10.88
CA GLU A 154 -22.01 6.85 11.60
C GLU A 154 -22.50 5.52 11.00
N ARG A 155 -23.25 4.75 11.76
CA ARG A 155 -23.94 3.56 11.26
C ARG A 155 -24.98 3.97 10.23
N GLY A 156 -24.95 3.33 9.06
CA GLY A 156 -25.84 3.64 7.94
C GLY A 156 -25.28 4.65 6.94
N ALA A 157 -24.07 5.17 7.14
CA ALA A 157 -23.41 5.97 6.12
C ALA A 157 -23.30 5.17 4.80
N THR A 158 -23.64 5.83 3.70
CA THR A 158 -23.62 5.22 2.35
C THR A 158 -22.27 5.27 1.69
N ARG A 159 -21.28 5.92 2.34
CA ARG A 159 -19.86 5.99 1.92
C ARG A 159 -18.95 5.39 2.99
N ALA A 160 -17.74 5.06 2.62
CA ALA A 160 -16.66 4.73 3.54
C ALA A 160 -15.59 5.83 3.51
N LEU A 161 -14.73 5.89 4.51
CA LEU A 161 -13.62 6.82 4.59
C LEU A 161 -12.40 6.16 3.92
N SER A 162 -11.92 6.74 2.82
CA SER A 162 -10.74 6.22 2.12
C SER A 162 -9.44 6.47 2.90
N THR A 163 -8.36 5.77 2.56
CA THR A 163 -7.04 5.97 3.16
C THR A 163 -6.56 7.44 3.06
N PRO A 164 -6.58 8.10 1.89
CA PRO A 164 -6.20 9.52 1.82
C PRO A 164 -7.13 10.46 2.61
N GLU A 165 -8.43 10.19 2.61
CA GLU A 165 -9.40 10.99 3.37
C GLU A 165 -9.20 10.80 4.89
N LEU A 166 -8.81 9.61 5.36
CA LEU A 166 -8.41 9.39 6.75
C LEU A 166 -7.23 10.28 7.13
N SER A 167 -6.17 10.27 6.33
CA SER A 167 -4.97 11.09 6.56
C SER A 167 -5.30 12.58 6.58
N PHE A 168 -6.11 13.04 5.63
CA PHE A 168 -6.62 14.41 5.58
C PHE A 168 -7.44 14.76 6.83
N THR A 169 -8.43 13.95 7.18
CA THR A 169 -9.34 14.15 8.32
C THR A 169 -8.56 14.19 9.63
N LEU A 170 -7.57 13.31 9.80
CA LEU A 170 -6.71 13.29 10.99
C LEU A 170 -5.98 14.62 11.18
N ARG A 171 -5.39 15.16 10.12
CA ARG A 171 -4.67 16.44 10.14
C ARG A 171 -5.62 17.63 10.37
N GLU A 172 -6.78 17.63 9.74
CA GLU A 172 -7.79 18.71 9.88
C GLU A 172 -8.39 18.77 11.29
N LEU A 173 -8.52 17.64 11.96
CA LEU A 173 -9.00 17.56 13.35
C LEU A 173 -7.88 17.76 14.38
N GLY A 174 -6.61 17.83 13.98
CA GLY A 174 -5.48 17.80 14.90
C GLY A 174 -5.49 16.54 15.77
N ALA A 175 -5.89 15.41 15.19
CA ALA A 175 -5.97 14.16 15.90
C ALA A 175 -4.56 13.62 16.19
N VAL A 176 -4.41 12.90 17.31
CA VAL A 176 -3.11 12.38 17.78
C VAL A 176 -2.73 11.05 17.16
N GLY A 177 -3.61 10.48 16.34
CA GLY A 177 -3.38 9.26 15.60
C GLY A 177 -4.62 8.78 14.89
N GLY A 178 -4.49 7.75 14.09
CA GLY A 178 -5.58 7.15 13.33
C GLY A 178 -5.41 5.67 13.09
N LEU A 179 -6.47 5.05 12.59
CA LEU A 179 -6.51 3.64 12.26
C LEU A 179 -7.32 3.44 10.97
N ASN A 180 -6.78 2.66 10.04
CA ASN A 180 -7.56 2.13 8.91
C ASN A 180 -7.63 0.62 8.97
N VAL A 181 -8.83 0.08 8.92
CA VAL A 181 -9.07 -1.36 8.80
C VAL A 181 -9.22 -1.70 7.33
N SER A 182 -8.13 -2.16 6.72
CA SER A 182 -8.07 -2.48 5.30
C SER A 182 -6.92 -3.44 4.98
N ALA A 183 -7.11 -4.30 3.99
CA ALA A 183 -6.05 -5.05 3.35
C ALA A 183 -5.72 -4.53 1.94
N SER A 184 -6.09 -3.26 1.60
CA SER A 184 -5.88 -2.67 0.28
C SER A 184 -6.48 -3.58 -0.83
N HIS A 185 -5.71 -3.96 -1.83
CA HIS A 185 -6.13 -4.78 -2.97
C HIS A 185 -6.09 -6.31 -2.75
N ASN A 186 -5.80 -6.78 -1.54
CA ASN A 186 -5.76 -8.24 -1.26
C ASN A 186 -7.14 -8.89 -1.46
N PRO A 187 -7.21 -10.22 -1.64
CA PRO A 187 -8.48 -10.96 -1.77
C PRO A 187 -9.49 -10.70 -0.64
N PRO A 188 -10.78 -11.05 -0.84
CA PRO A 188 -11.87 -10.75 0.10
C PRO A 188 -11.66 -11.28 1.53
N ASP A 189 -11.05 -12.47 1.68
CA ASP A 189 -10.83 -13.11 2.99
C ASP A 189 -9.65 -12.53 3.78
N ASP A 190 -8.92 -11.59 3.18
CA ASP A 190 -7.86 -10.86 3.88
C ASP A 190 -8.43 -9.62 4.56
N ASN A 191 -7.82 -9.23 5.66
CA ASN A 191 -8.05 -7.93 6.26
C ASN A 191 -6.74 -7.40 6.86
N GLY A 192 -6.78 -6.17 7.39
CA GLY A 192 -5.60 -5.55 7.99
C GLY A 192 -5.96 -4.40 8.91
N VAL A 193 -4.97 -3.98 9.68
CA VAL A 193 -5.03 -2.82 10.53
C VAL A 193 -3.78 -1.99 10.25
N LYS A 194 -3.96 -0.78 9.72
CA LYS A 194 -2.90 0.21 9.51
C LYS A 194 -3.03 1.29 10.58
N VAL A 195 -1.93 1.68 11.22
CA VAL A 195 -1.90 2.76 12.23
C VAL A 195 -1.20 4.00 11.67
N TYR A 196 -1.69 5.17 12.08
CA TYR A 196 -1.22 6.48 11.64
C TYR A 196 -0.83 7.33 12.83
N ASP A 197 0.21 8.14 12.67
CA ASP A 197 0.69 9.09 13.66
C ASP A 197 -0.09 10.43 13.63
N GLU A 198 0.30 11.36 14.48
CA GLU A 198 -0.27 12.71 14.58
C GLU A 198 -0.05 13.57 13.32
N HIS A 199 0.89 13.18 12.45
CA HIS A 199 1.14 13.86 11.17
C HIS A 199 0.27 13.32 10.04
N GLY A 200 -0.46 12.22 10.26
CA GLY A 200 -1.32 11.57 9.27
C GLY A 200 -0.61 10.57 8.37
N GLY A 201 0.64 10.20 8.70
CA GLY A 201 1.41 9.16 8.03
C GLY A 201 1.42 7.85 8.81
N GLN A 202 1.81 6.76 8.15
CA GLN A 202 2.07 5.50 8.84
C GLN A 202 3.41 5.56 9.57
N LEU A 203 3.51 4.86 10.69
CA LEU A 203 4.70 4.87 11.54
C LEU A 203 5.95 4.37 10.80
N VAL A 204 7.06 5.05 11.03
CA VAL A 204 8.40 4.68 10.55
C VAL A 204 9.29 4.27 11.71
N PRO A 205 10.43 3.58 11.45
CA PRO A 205 11.43 3.32 12.50
C PRO A 205 11.92 4.62 13.19
N PRO A 206 12.13 4.64 14.51
CA PRO A 206 11.96 3.52 15.46
C PRO A 206 10.56 3.37 16.04
N LEU A 207 9.58 4.25 15.69
CA LEU A 207 8.26 4.31 16.31
C LEU A 207 7.42 3.06 16.05
N ASP A 208 7.55 2.47 14.86
CA ASP A 208 6.89 1.21 14.52
C ASP A 208 7.36 0.04 15.42
N GLU A 209 8.64 0.02 15.78
CA GLU A 209 9.20 -0.98 16.70
C GLU A 209 8.79 -0.73 18.16
N GLU A 210 8.73 0.53 18.57
CA GLU A 210 8.23 0.90 19.90
C GLU A 210 6.79 0.42 20.08
N LEU A 211 5.94 0.67 19.08
CA LEU A 211 4.55 0.19 19.06
C LEU A 211 4.49 -1.34 19.08
N LEU A 212 5.31 -2.01 18.26
CA LEU A 212 5.39 -3.48 18.22
C LEU A 212 5.67 -4.06 19.60
N ARG A 213 6.62 -3.49 20.36
CA ARG A 213 6.94 -3.97 21.73
C ARG A 213 5.74 -3.85 22.66
N VAL A 214 4.98 -2.75 22.58
CA VAL A 214 3.77 -2.58 23.40
C VAL A 214 2.69 -3.57 22.99
N VAL A 215 2.41 -3.71 21.68
CA VAL A 215 1.40 -4.65 21.17
C VAL A 215 1.73 -6.09 21.53
N SER A 216 3.01 -6.48 21.49
CA SER A 216 3.44 -7.85 21.80
C SER A 216 3.21 -8.22 23.29
N GLY A 217 3.10 -7.24 24.16
CA GLY A 217 2.78 -7.43 25.58
C GLY A 217 1.28 -7.40 25.91
N VAL A 218 0.40 -7.36 24.91
CA VAL A 218 -1.05 -7.25 25.13
C VAL A 218 -1.73 -8.60 24.90
N ASP A 219 -2.34 -9.13 25.95
CA ASP A 219 -3.09 -10.41 25.92
C ASP A 219 -4.60 -10.24 25.72
N ALA A 220 -5.16 -9.08 26.07
CA ALA A 220 -6.59 -8.80 25.95
C ALA A 220 -6.84 -7.31 25.74
N ALA A 221 -7.94 -7.00 25.07
CA ALA A 221 -8.48 -5.65 24.96
C ALA A 221 -9.71 -5.49 25.85
N ALA A 222 -9.93 -4.28 26.38
CA ALA A 222 -11.06 -3.93 27.23
C ALA A 222 -11.88 -2.79 26.59
N PRO A 223 -12.72 -3.08 25.58
CA PRO A 223 -13.52 -2.05 24.93
C PRO A 223 -14.63 -1.53 25.84
N MET A 224 -14.87 -0.21 25.82
CA MET A 224 -16.02 0.43 26.45
C MET A 224 -17.33 -0.02 25.76
N ASP A 225 -18.45 0.00 26.48
CA ASP A 225 -19.76 -0.18 25.82
C ASP A 225 -19.99 0.90 24.76
N TRP A 226 -20.62 0.54 23.64
CA TRP A 226 -20.84 1.47 22.53
C TRP A 226 -21.71 2.66 22.93
N ASN A 227 -22.86 2.37 23.59
CA ASN A 227 -23.82 3.41 23.94
C ASN A 227 -23.27 4.32 25.03
N GLU A 228 -22.55 3.76 25.99
CA GLU A 228 -21.83 4.54 27.02
C GLU A 228 -20.77 5.44 26.37
N ALA A 229 -20.00 4.94 25.42
CA ALA A 229 -18.96 5.70 24.74
C ALA A 229 -19.55 6.86 23.91
N VAL A 230 -20.67 6.63 23.21
CA VAL A 230 -21.41 7.68 22.49
C VAL A 230 -22.00 8.70 23.46
N ALA A 231 -22.67 8.26 24.52
CA ALA A 231 -23.28 9.15 25.53
C ALA A 231 -22.22 10.00 26.24
N ALA A 232 -21.01 9.45 26.49
CA ALA A 232 -19.89 10.16 27.08
C ALA A 232 -19.15 11.08 26.08
N GLY A 233 -19.56 11.15 24.80
CA GLY A 233 -18.91 11.92 23.75
C GLY A 233 -17.53 11.40 23.37
N ARG A 234 -17.19 10.14 23.71
CA ARG A 234 -15.94 9.46 23.36
C ARG A 234 -15.98 8.82 21.98
N ILE A 235 -17.17 8.58 21.44
CA ILE A 235 -17.38 8.26 20.03
C ILE A 235 -18.16 9.42 19.42
N ARG A 236 -17.64 9.95 18.32
CA ARG A 236 -18.24 11.04 17.56
C ARG A 236 -18.27 10.72 16.07
N PHE A 237 -19.24 11.29 15.37
CA PHE A 237 -19.45 11.01 13.97
C PHE A 237 -18.98 12.17 13.10
N LEU A 238 -18.31 11.80 11.98
CA LEU A 238 -17.85 12.73 10.97
C LEU A 238 -19.04 13.20 10.13
N GLY A 239 -19.21 14.52 10.03
CA GLY A 239 -20.15 15.15 9.12
C GLY A 239 -19.62 15.19 7.68
N PRO A 240 -20.41 15.76 6.74
CA PRO A 240 -20.03 15.88 5.33
C PRO A 240 -18.92 16.92 5.11
N GLU A 241 -18.70 17.87 6.01
CA GLU A 241 -17.86 19.04 5.78
C GLU A 241 -16.40 18.70 5.52
N LEU A 242 -15.86 17.68 6.21
CA LEU A 242 -14.49 17.24 6.00
C LEU A 242 -14.33 16.52 4.66
N HIS A 243 -15.34 15.75 4.28
CA HIS A 243 -15.37 15.13 2.95
C HIS A 243 -15.42 16.17 1.83
N GLU A 244 -16.32 17.15 1.94
CA GLU A 244 -16.43 18.25 0.97
C GLU A 244 -15.11 19.03 0.85
N ARG A 245 -14.42 19.27 1.96
CA ARG A 245 -13.10 19.92 1.97
C ARG A 245 -12.02 19.05 1.33
N TYR A 246 -12.04 17.74 1.54
CA TYR A 246 -11.13 16.80 0.87
C TYR A 246 -11.36 16.80 -0.65
N ILE A 247 -12.61 16.72 -1.10
CA ILE A 247 -12.98 16.79 -2.53
C ILE A 247 -12.55 18.14 -3.13
N ALA A 248 -12.82 19.25 -2.42
CA ALA A 248 -12.40 20.58 -2.87
C ALA A 248 -10.88 20.72 -2.95
N LEU A 249 -10.13 20.13 -2.03
CA LEU A 249 -8.65 20.11 -2.08
C LEU A 249 -8.15 19.42 -3.36
N ALA A 250 -8.67 18.24 -3.67
CA ALA A 250 -8.32 17.51 -4.88
C ALA A 250 -8.71 18.28 -6.15
N ALA A 251 -9.92 18.83 -6.19
CA ALA A 251 -10.42 19.60 -7.34
C ALA A 251 -9.63 20.89 -7.59
N ALA A 252 -9.22 21.59 -6.54
CA ALA A 252 -8.44 22.82 -6.62
C ALA A 252 -6.98 22.60 -7.02
N SER A 253 -6.55 21.36 -7.11
CA SER A 253 -5.16 21.01 -7.48
C SER A 253 -4.82 21.32 -8.95
N VAL A 254 -5.79 21.62 -9.80
CA VAL A 254 -5.61 21.98 -11.22
C VAL A 254 -6.13 23.40 -11.52
N PRO A 255 -5.55 24.11 -12.51
CA PRO A 255 -6.03 25.41 -12.93
C PRO A 255 -7.50 25.38 -13.37
N ALA A 256 -8.23 26.47 -13.15
CA ALA A 256 -9.53 26.68 -13.78
C ALA A 256 -9.37 26.81 -15.31
N GLY A 257 -10.31 26.28 -16.06
CA GLY A 257 -10.28 26.38 -17.52
C GLY A 257 -11.09 25.27 -18.21
N PRO A 258 -11.11 25.25 -19.55
CA PRO A 258 -11.82 24.24 -20.30
C PRO A 258 -11.25 22.84 -20.07
N ARG A 259 -12.10 21.82 -20.12
CA ARG A 259 -11.70 20.40 -20.02
C ARG A 259 -11.72 19.70 -21.39
N HIS A 260 -11.86 20.46 -22.46
CA HIS A 260 -11.75 20.05 -23.87
C HIS A 260 -12.58 18.80 -24.22
N GLY A 261 -13.73 18.62 -23.54
CA GLY A 261 -14.62 17.46 -23.75
C GLY A 261 -13.95 16.11 -23.40
N LEU A 262 -13.01 16.09 -22.47
CA LEU A 262 -12.44 14.85 -21.95
C LEU A 262 -13.51 14.05 -21.21
N ARG A 263 -13.70 12.80 -21.60
CA ARG A 263 -14.69 11.88 -21.03
C ARG A 263 -13.99 10.77 -20.25
N VAL A 264 -14.37 10.64 -19.00
CA VAL A 264 -13.77 9.68 -18.07
C VAL A 264 -14.82 8.66 -17.62
N LEU A 265 -14.48 7.38 -17.69
CA LEU A 265 -15.19 6.33 -16.97
C LEU A 265 -14.38 5.99 -15.72
N TYR A 266 -15.02 6.08 -14.55
CA TYR A 266 -14.40 5.74 -13.26
C TYR A 266 -14.99 4.47 -12.67
N THR A 267 -14.14 3.63 -12.09
CA THR A 267 -14.54 2.49 -11.27
C THR A 267 -13.82 2.49 -9.93
N PRO A 268 -14.55 2.43 -8.80
CA PRO A 268 -13.95 2.22 -7.48
C PRO A 268 -13.60 0.75 -7.21
N LEU A 269 -13.79 -0.16 -8.16
CA LEU A 269 -13.62 -1.62 -7.98
C LEU A 269 -14.32 -2.13 -6.71
N HIS A 270 -15.56 -1.68 -6.47
CA HIS A 270 -16.37 -1.94 -5.27
C HIS A 270 -15.82 -1.31 -3.97
N GLY A 271 -14.78 -0.49 -4.05
CA GLY A 271 -14.09 0.11 -2.91
C GLY A 271 -14.64 1.48 -2.48
N THR A 272 -13.86 2.15 -1.63
CA THR A 272 -14.22 3.40 -0.95
C THR A 272 -13.99 4.67 -1.79
N GLY A 273 -13.47 4.53 -3.00
CA GLY A 273 -12.97 5.65 -3.80
C GLY A 273 -14.05 6.64 -4.24
N THR A 274 -13.77 7.93 -4.09
CA THR A 274 -14.64 9.07 -4.44
C THR A 274 -14.05 9.95 -5.55
N VAL A 275 -13.16 9.41 -6.37
CA VAL A 275 -12.47 10.10 -7.49
C VAL A 275 -13.46 10.83 -8.41
N HIS A 276 -14.62 10.23 -8.69
CA HIS A 276 -15.65 10.83 -9.53
C HIS A 276 -16.18 12.16 -8.98
N GLU A 277 -16.23 12.32 -7.67
CA GLU A 277 -16.67 13.57 -7.04
C GLU A 277 -15.62 14.66 -7.23
N ALA A 278 -14.33 14.34 -7.02
CA ALA A 278 -13.23 15.26 -7.26
C ALA A 278 -13.13 15.68 -8.73
N LEU A 279 -13.27 14.73 -9.66
CA LEU A 279 -13.26 15.03 -11.09
C LEU A 279 -14.43 15.95 -11.52
N ARG A 280 -15.65 15.67 -11.04
CA ARG A 280 -16.81 16.52 -11.31
C ARG A 280 -16.67 17.92 -10.71
N ALA A 281 -16.18 18.01 -9.47
CA ALA A 281 -15.88 19.28 -8.82
C ALA A 281 -14.80 20.08 -9.56
N ALA A 282 -13.82 19.39 -10.17
CA ALA A 282 -12.83 19.98 -11.06
C ALA A 282 -13.34 20.31 -12.47
N GLY A 283 -14.61 20.03 -12.81
CA GLY A 283 -15.24 20.35 -14.08
C GLY A 283 -15.09 19.30 -15.18
N PHE A 284 -14.68 18.08 -14.85
CA PHE A 284 -14.58 16.98 -15.84
C PHE A 284 -15.90 16.22 -16.00
N GLU A 285 -16.17 15.74 -17.22
CA GLU A 285 -17.24 14.79 -17.47
C GLU A 285 -16.79 13.39 -17.00
N CYS A 286 -17.37 12.92 -15.90
CA CYS A 286 -17.01 11.64 -15.30
C CYS A 286 -18.25 10.77 -15.07
N ARG A 287 -18.32 9.63 -15.78
CA ARG A 287 -19.29 8.56 -15.51
C ARG A 287 -18.70 7.56 -14.51
N VAL A 288 -19.53 7.05 -13.61
CA VAL A 288 -19.15 5.93 -12.72
C VAL A 288 -19.65 4.62 -13.34
N HIS A 289 -18.83 3.61 -13.33
CA HIS A 289 -19.20 2.26 -13.76
C HIS A 289 -20.14 1.61 -12.73
N ALA A 290 -21.43 1.70 -12.98
CA ALA A 290 -22.49 1.34 -12.04
C ALA A 290 -22.36 -0.06 -11.41
N PRO A 291 -22.00 -1.15 -12.17
CA PRO A 291 -21.84 -2.47 -11.58
C PRO A 291 -20.77 -2.57 -10.49
N GLN A 292 -19.80 -1.66 -10.46
CA GLN A 292 -18.70 -1.64 -9.49
C GLN A 292 -18.77 -0.45 -8.52
N ALA A 293 -19.83 0.35 -8.59
CA ALA A 293 -20.02 1.52 -7.72
C ALA A 293 -20.54 1.17 -6.32
N THR A 294 -21.12 -0.03 -6.17
CA THR A 294 -21.61 -0.51 -4.87
C THR A 294 -20.44 -0.97 -4.01
N LEU A 295 -20.44 -0.54 -2.75
CA LEU A 295 -19.49 -1.01 -1.73
C LEU A 295 -19.71 -2.52 -1.49
N ASP A 296 -18.76 -3.35 -1.91
CA ASP A 296 -18.88 -4.82 -1.80
C ASP A 296 -17.51 -5.48 -1.62
N GLY A 297 -17.27 -5.98 -0.43
CA GLY A 297 -16.00 -6.61 -0.06
C GLY A 297 -15.76 -7.99 -0.68
N ALA A 298 -16.73 -8.56 -1.38
CA ALA A 298 -16.53 -9.79 -2.16
C ALA A 298 -15.92 -9.52 -3.54
N PHE A 299 -15.90 -8.24 -4.00
CA PHE A 299 -15.39 -7.82 -5.30
C PHE A 299 -15.93 -8.66 -6.47
N PRO A 300 -17.25 -8.84 -6.61
CA PRO A 300 -17.85 -9.91 -7.42
C PRO A 300 -17.57 -9.82 -8.93
N THR A 301 -17.23 -8.65 -9.44
CA THR A 301 -16.91 -8.45 -10.88
C THR A 301 -15.41 -8.41 -11.15
N VAL A 302 -14.58 -8.60 -10.13
CA VAL A 302 -13.13 -8.56 -10.25
C VAL A 302 -12.57 -9.98 -10.28
N PRO A 303 -11.76 -10.35 -11.28
CA PRO A 303 -11.19 -11.69 -11.38
C PRO A 303 -10.41 -12.07 -10.11
N ASN A 304 -10.69 -13.25 -9.57
CA ASN A 304 -10.10 -13.79 -8.33
C ASN A 304 -10.27 -12.90 -7.08
N GLY A 305 -11.17 -11.90 -7.13
CA GLY A 305 -11.37 -10.95 -6.03
C GLY A 305 -10.15 -10.05 -5.74
N VAL A 306 -9.21 -9.93 -6.66
CA VAL A 306 -8.01 -9.08 -6.50
C VAL A 306 -8.28 -7.71 -7.12
N ALA A 307 -8.86 -6.81 -6.33
CA ALA A 307 -9.25 -5.46 -6.77
C ALA A 307 -8.04 -4.51 -6.84
N ASN A 308 -7.05 -4.89 -7.67
CA ASN A 308 -5.81 -4.14 -7.87
C ASN A 308 -5.81 -3.45 -9.24
N PRO A 309 -5.92 -2.11 -9.31
CA PRO A 309 -5.94 -1.38 -10.57
C PRO A 309 -4.60 -1.40 -11.34
N GLU A 310 -3.52 -1.92 -10.74
CA GLU A 310 -2.26 -2.22 -11.46
C GLU A 310 -2.41 -3.38 -12.43
N ILE A 311 -3.42 -4.24 -12.24
CA ILE A 311 -3.62 -5.45 -13.02
C ILE A 311 -4.67 -5.17 -14.08
N PRO A 312 -4.33 -5.17 -15.40
CA PRO A 312 -5.30 -4.89 -16.45
C PRO A 312 -6.56 -5.75 -16.41
N ALA A 313 -6.45 -7.01 -15.94
CA ALA A 313 -7.59 -7.90 -15.78
C ALA A 313 -8.62 -7.40 -14.75
N ALA A 314 -8.20 -6.66 -13.71
CA ALA A 314 -9.12 -6.06 -12.74
C ALA A 314 -9.96 -4.94 -13.38
N MET A 315 -9.42 -4.26 -14.39
CA MET A 315 -10.06 -3.18 -15.13
C MET A 315 -10.99 -3.69 -16.25
N ALA A 316 -10.93 -4.97 -16.62
CA ALA A 316 -11.57 -5.52 -17.82
C ALA A 316 -13.09 -5.28 -17.86
N HIS A 317 -13.78 -5.37 -16.69
CA HIS A 317 -15.22 -5.16 -16.61
C HIS A 317 -15.61 -3.70 -16.92
N ALA A 318 -14.84 -2.74 -16.44
CA ALA A 318 -15.05 -1.31 -16.74
C ALA A 318 -14.65 -0.99 -18.18
N LEU A 319 -13.55 -1.57 -18.68
CA LEU A 319 -13.11 -1.41 -20.08
C LEU A 319 -14.16 -1.89 -21.08
N ALA A 320 -14.84 -3.00 -20.82
CA ALA A 320 -15.93 -3.50 -21.67
C ALA A 320 -17.12 -2.51 -21.76
N ALA A 321 -17.28 -1.63 -20.77
CA ALA A 321 -18.33 -0.61 -20.69
C ALA A 321 -17.81 0.81 -21.02
N ALA A 322 -16.57 0.94 -21.48
CA ALA A 322 -15.92 2.23 -21.69
C ALA A 322 -16.64 3.12 -22.72
N GLY A 323 -17.25 2.51 -23.75
CA GLY A 323 -17.98 3.26 -24.79
C GLY A 323 -17.08 4.31 -25.45
N ASP A 324 -17.44 5.57 -25.30
CA ASP A 324 -16.73 6.72 -25.86
C ASP A 324 -15.76 7.42 -24.88
N ALA A 325 -15.48 6.81 -23.75
CA ALA A 325 -14.53 7.36 -22.77
C ALA A 325 -13.11 7.48 -23.37
N ASP A 326 -12.45 8.58 -23.09
CA ASP A 326 -11.04 8.79 -23.43
C ASP A 326 -10.10 8.07 -22.43
N LEU A 327 -10.53 8.06 -21.16
CA LEU A 327 -9.82 7.40 -20.05
C LEU A 327 -10.77 6.47 -19.28
N VAL A 328 -10.25 5.33 -18.83
CA VAL A 328 -10.88 4.51 -17.78
C VAL A 328 -9.96 4.52 -16.57
N ILE A 329 -10.46 5.05 -15.46
CA ILE A 329 -9.71 5.19 -14.20
C ILE A 329 -10.29 4.22 -13.17
N GLY A 330 -9.43 3.48 -12.48
CA GLY A 330 -9.80 2.60 -11.36
C GLY A 330 -9.02 2.92 -10.09
N THR A 331 -9.64 2.63 -8.94
CA THR A 331 -8.96 2.68 -7.63
C THR A 331 -9.06 1.36 -6.91
N ASP A 332 -8.08 1.05 -6.07
CA ASP A 332 -8.16 -0.10 -5.17
C ASP A 332 -9.17 0.14 -4.02
N PRO A 333 -9.51 -0.88 -3.23
CA PRO A 333 -10.60 -0.78 -2.25
C PRO A 333 -10.48 0.31 -1.20
N ASP A 334 -9.30 0.73 -0.79
CA ASP A 334 -9.09 1.84 0.15
C ASP A 334 -8.62 3.13 -0.54
N ALA A 335 -8.64 3.13 -1.88
CA ALA A 335 -8.47 4.29 -2.77
C ALA A 335 -7.14 5.05 -2.58
N ASP A 336 -6.08 4.34 -2.18
CA ASP A 336 -4.74 4.90 -2.11
C ASP A 336 -3.94 4.68 -3.42
N ARG A 337 -4.44 3.84 -4.35
CA ARG A 337 -3.84 3.56 -5.65
C ARG A 337 -4.76 3.90 -6.80
N ILE A 338 -4.17 4.27 -7.93
CA ILE A 338 -4.87 4.61 -9.17
C ILE A 338 -4.36 3.78 -10.34
N GLY A 339 -5.26 3.18 -11.12
CA GLY A 339 -4.95 2.64 -12.45
C GLY A 339 -5.59 3.48 -13.55
N CYS A 340 -4.99 3.52 -14.70
CA CYS A 340 -5.51 4.26 -15.84
C CYS A 340 -5.27 3.51 -17.14
N GLU A 341 -6.34 3.40 -17.93
CA GLU A 341 -6.36 2.92 -19.29
C GLU A 341 -6.65 4.09 -20.21
N VAL A 342 -5.80 4.32 -21.19
CA VAL A 342 -5.86 5.45 -22.12
C VAL A 342 -6.32 4.97 -23.48
N ARG A 343 -7.34 5.60 -24.05
CA ARG A 343 -7.75 5.33 -25.44
C ARG A 343 -6.67 5.82 -26.40
N HIS A 344 -6.10 4.89 -27.16
CA HIS A 344 -5.05 5.19 -28.14
C HIS A 344 -5.03 4.14 -29.25
N GLY A 345 -4.82 4.53 -30.51
CA GLY A 345 -4.66 3.62 -31.65
C GLY A 345 -5.86 2.67 -31.89
N GLY A 346 -7.08 3.07 -31.52
CA GLY A 346 -8.31 2.27 -31.68
C GLY A 346 -8.59 1.29 -30.53
N GLY A 347 -7.73 1.23 -29.49
CA GLY A 347 -7.88 0.40 -28.30
C GLY A 347 -7.66 1.18 -27.01
N PHE A 348 -7.38 0.46 -25.94
CA PHE A 348 -6.93 1.02 -24.66
C PHE A 348 -5.52 0.53 -24.33
N VAL A 349 -4.71 1.41 -23.76
CA VAL A 349 -3.34 1.14 -23.32
C VAL A 349 -3.27 1.38 -21.83
N HIS A 350 -2.80 0.38 -21.09
CA HIS A 350 -2.57 0.44 -19.65
C HIS A 350 -1.33 1.29 -19.32
N LEU A 351 -1.46 2.23 -18.38
CA LEU A 351 -0.32 2.97 -17.82
C LEU A 351 0.19 2.27 -16.58
N THR A 352 1.49 2.02 -16.52
CA THR A 352 2.16 1.54 -15.31
C THR A 352 2.24 2.63 -14.24
N GLY A 353 2.48 2.29 -12.98
CA GLY A 353 2.66 3.29 -11.92
C GLY A 353 3.81 4.25 -12.19
N ASN A 354 4.87 3.79 -12.86
CA ASN A 354 5.98 4.65 -13.30
C ASN A 354 5.55 5.63 -14.39
N ASP A 355 4.73 5.19 -15.36
CA ASP A 355 4.19 6.05 -16.42
C ASP A 355 3.24 7.11 -15.83
N LEU A 356 2.38 6.70 -14.88
CA LEU A 356 1.48 7.60 -14.16
C LEU A 356 2.28 8.67 -13.39
N GLY A 357 3.32 8.25 -12.65
CA GLY A 357 4.21 9.16 -11.93
C GLY A 357 4.87 10.17 -12.86
N ALA A 358 5.44 9.72 -13.96
CA ALA A 358 6.09 10.58 -14.94
C ALA A 358 5.12 11.60 -15.58
N LEU A 359 3.93 11.15 -15.99
CA LEU A 359 2.91 12.00 -16.59
C LEU A 359 2.36 13.03 -15.60
N VAL A 360 2.03 12.63 -14.37
CA VAL A 360 1.53 13.54 -13.34
C VAL A 360 2.59 14.60 -13.00
N ILE A 361 3.84 14.22 -12.82
CA ILE A 361 4.94 15.16 -12.56
C ILE A 361 5.14 16.10 -13.74
N HIS A 362 5.14 15.58 -14.98
CA HIS A 362 5.24 16.41 -16.17
C HIS A 362 4.14 17.48 -16.20
N GLY A 363 2.88 17.09 -15.95
CA GLY A 363 1.76 18.02 -15.88
C GLY A 363 1.92 19.07 -14.77
N LEU A 364 2.35 18.67 -13.57
CA LEU A 364 2.59 19.57 -12.45
C LEU A 364 3.68 20.60 -12.76
N LEU A 365 4.76 20.20 -13.43
CA LEU A 365 5.91 21.05 -13.73
C LEU A 365 5.69 22.00 -14.93
N GLN A 366 4.58 21.87 -15.66
CA GLN A 366 4.17 22.88 -16.65
C GLN A 366 3.65 24.17 -16.02
N ARG A 367 3.51 24.22 -14.72
CA ARG A 367 2.99 25.37 -13.97
C ARG A 367 4.11 26.17 -13.32
N ALA A 368 3.83 27.45 -13.05
CA ALA A 368 4.70 28.26 -12.22
C ALA A 368 4.52 27.89 -10.74
N TRP A 369 5.63 27.70 -10.05
CA TRP A 369 5.69 27.46 -8.62
C TRP A 369 6.39 28.61 -7.92
N SER A 370 5.97 28.94 -6.69
CA SER A 370 6.56 30.05 -5.93
C SER A 370 7.96 29.73 -5.39
N ARG A 371 8.27 28.46 -5.24
CA ARG A 371 9.57 27.91 -4.82
C ARG A 371 9.95 26.77 -5.76
N ARG A 372 11.20 26.30 -5.67
CA ARG A 372 11.64 25.17 -6.48
C ARG A 372 10.77 23.95 -6.22
N PRO A 373 10.13 23.32 -7.22
CA PRO A 373 9.36 22.12 -7.05
C PRO A 373 10.19 20.99 -6.43
N LEU A 374 9.60 20.21 -5.53
CA LEU A 374 10.21 19.04 -4.91
C LEU A 374 9.39 17.79 -5.25
N VAL A 375 10.06 16.81 -5.83
CA VAL A 375 9.53 15.45 -6.06
C VAL A 375 10.23 14.49 -5.13
N ILE A 376 9.47 13.61 -4.50
CA ILE A 376 9.97 12.57 -3.59
C ILE A 376 9.51 11.21 -4.10
N LYS A 377 10.43 10.24 -4.24
CA LYS A 377 10.09 8.88 -4.67
C LYS A 377 10.89 7.81 -3.94
N THR A 378 10.42 6.57 -4.02
CA THR A 378 11.14 5.40 -3.50
C THR A 378 12.28 4.99 -4.43
N GLU A 379 13.29 4.30 -3.90
CA GLU A 379 14.44 3.77 -4.65
C GLU A 379 14.02 2.89 -5.83
N VAL A 380 12.96 2.09 -5.66
CA VAL A 380 12.48 1.16 -6.70
C VAL A 380 11.62 1.82 -7.77
N THR A 381 11.17 3.05 -7.55
CA THR A 381 10.47 3.86 -8.56
C THR A 381 11.45 4.24 -9.68
N SER A 382 10.98 4.21 -10.93
CA SER A 382 11.81 4.38 -12.13
C SER A 382 12.68 5.63 -12.13
N ALA A 383 13.90 5.53 -12.66
CA ALA A 383 14.75 6.67 -12.96
C ALA A 383 14.14 7.59 -14.04
N PHE A 384 13.19 7.09 -14.84
CA PHE A 384 12.46 7.94 -15.77
C PHE A 384 11.68 9.05 -15.05
N VAL A 385 11.10 8.74 -13.89
CA VAL A 385 10.43 9.73 -13.04
C VAL A 385 11.40 10.82 -12.58
N THR A 386 12.62 10.44 -12.18
CA THR A 386 13.71 11.41 -11.84
C THR A 386 14.05 12.31 -13.02
N ARG A 387 14.26 11.71 -14.21
CA ARG A 387 14.59 12.48 -15.43
C ARG A 387 13.51 13.50 -15.79
N VAL A 388 12.23 13.09 -15.73
CA VAL A 388 11.11 14.01 -16.01
C VAL A 388 11.06 15.15 -14.99
N ALA A 389 11.28 14.85 -13.71
CA ALA A 389 11.27 15.85 -12.65
C ALA A 389 12.43 16.85 -12.82
N GLU A 390 13.65 16.37 -13.05
CA GLU A 390 14.84 17.21 -13.26
C GLU A 390 14.74 18.06 -14.52
N ALA A 391 14.25 17.51 -15.63
CA ALA A 391 14.00 18.25 -16.87
C ALA A 391 13.00 19.40 -16.66
N GLY A 392 12.04 19.25 -15.75
CA GLY A 392 11.12 20.30 -15.30
C GLY A 392 11.67 21.23 -14.22
N GLY A 393 12.97 21.12 -13.86
CA GLY A 393 13.63 21.99 -12.86
C GLY A 393 13.38 21.63 -11.39
N ALA A 394 12.75 20.51 -11.10
CA ALA A 394 12.49 20.09 -9.73
C ALA A 394 13.76 19.67 -8.98
N ALA A 395 13.74 19.79 -7.65
CA ALA A 395 14.59 19.03 -6.77
C ALA A 395 13.99 17.62 -6.62
N VAL A 396 14.84 16.60 -6.52
CA VAL A 396 14.38 15.22 -6.41
C VAL A 396 15.04 14.53 -5.21
N VAL A 397 14.25 13.83 -4.43
CA VAL A 397 14.69 12.80 -3.49
C VAL A 397 14.23 11.47 -4.07
N ASP A 398 15.16 10.65 -4.58
CA ASP A 398 14.83 9.47 -5.40
C ASP A 398 15.29 8.13 -4.82
N ASP A 399 15.66 8.15 -3.55
CA ASP A 399 16.40 7.09 -2.87
C ASP A 399 15.77 6.67 -1.53
N LEU A 400 14.46 6.92 -1.35
CA LEU A 400 13.78 6.47 -0.15
C LEU A 400 13.60 4.95 -0.14
N LEU A 401 13.66 4.36 1.04
CA LEU A 401 13.27 2.96 1.24
C LEU A 401 11.84 2.73 0.76
N VAL A 402 11.54 1.47 0.42
CA VAL A 402 10.22 1.10 -0.12
C VAL A 402 9.13 1.25 0.93
N GLY A 403 8.10 1.97 0.56
CA GLY A 403 6.92 2.27 1.36
C GLY A 403 6.62 3.77 1.44
N PHE A 404 5.38 4.13 1.14
CA PHE A 404 4.96 5.53 1.07
C PHE A 404 5.12 6.28 2.40
N LYS A 405 5.20 5.55 3.52
CA LYS A 405 5.48 6.10 4.86
C LYS A 405 6.76 6.94 4.93
N TYR A 406 7.76 6.63 4.11
CA TYR A 406 9.01 7.42 4.05
C TYR A 406 8.82 8.73 3.29
N VAL A 407 7.89 8.81 2.33
CA VAL A 407 7.47 10.09 1.72
C VAL A 407 6.77 10.94 2.77
N ALA A 408 5.84 10.35 3.54
CA ALA A 408 5.13 11.03 4.62
C ALA A 408 6.09 11.57 5.69
N GLU A 409 7.08 10.77 6.10
CA GLU A 409 8.10 11.19 7.04
C GLU A 409 8.95 12.34 6.50
N GLY A 410 9.36 12.28 5.23
CA GLY A 410 10.10 13.37 4.58
C GLY A 410 9.32 14.69 4.61
N LEU A 411 8.02 14.65 4.36
CA LEU A 411 7.14 15.81 4.48
C LEU A 411 7.04 16.32 5.92
N ALA A 412 6.88 15.42 6.90
CA ALA A 412 6.86 15.79 8.31
C ALA A 412 8.22 16.36 8.77
N ALA A 413 9.32 15.83 8.26
CA ALA A 413 10.66 16.36 8.53
C ALA A 413 10.83 17.78 7.98
N LEU A 414 10.37 18.05 6.75
CA LEU A 414 10.39 19.38 6.14
C LEU A 414 9.52 20.40 6.89
N GLU A 415 8.41 19.98 7.52
CA GLU A 415 7.61 20.84 8.40
C GLU A 415 8.39 21.25 9.67
N ARG A 416 9.30 20.40 10.16
CA ARG A 416 10.12 20.66 11.36
C ARG A 416 11.39 21.46 11.05
N GLY A 417 11.86 21.48 9.80
CA GLY A 417 13.08 22.19 9.39
C GLY A 417 13.78 21.57 8.17
N PRO A 418 15.05 21.91 7.92
CA PRO A 418 15.80 21.34 6.81
C PRO A 418 15.90 19.82 6.88
N TRP A 419 15.70 19.16 5.73
CA TRP A 419 15.77 17.72 5.60
C TRP A 419 16.61 17.31 4.39
N ARG A 420 17.62 16.44 4.58
CA ARG A 420 18.54 15.98 3.52
C ARG A 420 19.17 17.12 2.71
N GLY A 421 19.51 18.24 3.37
CA GLY A 421 20.07 19.42 2.73
C GLY A 421 19.06 20.30 1.98
N LEU A 422 17.77 19.94 2.00
CA LEU A 422 16.70 20.76 1.46
C LEU A 422 16.20 21.74 2.51
N ASP A 423 16.14 23.02 2.15
CA ASP A 423 15.55 24.07 2.97
C ASP A 423 14.04 24.18 2.62
N PRO A 424 13.12 24.00 3.60
CA PRO A 424 11.68 24.13 3.37
C PRO A 424 11.27 25.53 2.87
N ALA A 425 12.09 26.56 3.11
CA ALA A 425 11.85 27.89 2.55
C ALA A 425 12.20 27.98 1.05
N ALA A 426 13.09 27.13 0.55
CA ALA A 426 13.56 27.13 -0.83
C ALA A 426 12.79 26.15 -1.74
N VAL A 427 12.20 25.08 -1.17
CA VAL A 427 11.50 24.04 -1.95
C VAL A 427 10.01 24.01 -1.65
N GLN A 428 9.22 23.54 -2.62
CA GLN A 428 7.80 23.29 -2.48
C GLN A 428 7.48 21.87 -2.94
N PHE A 429 6.94 21.03 -2.06
CA PHE A 429 6.49 19.69 -2.44
C PHE A 429 5.42 19.77 -3.52
N VAL A 430 5.57 18.97 -4.58
CA VAL A 430 4.62 18.91 -5.68
C VAL A 430 4.13 17.48 -5.95
N CYS A 431 4.99 16.47 -5.75
CA CYS A 431 4.59 15.09 -5.97
C CYS A 431 5.42 14.08 -5.15
N GLY A 432 4.72 13.11 -4.56
CA GLY A 432 5.30 11.86 -4.04
C GLY A 432 4.88 10.69 -4.93
N VAL A 433 5.81 9.77 -5.23
CA VAL A 433 5.57 8.65 -6.15
C VAL A 433 6.11 7.33 -5.61
N GLU A 434 5.29 6.29 -5.72
CA GLU A 434 5.66 4.89 -5.53
C GLU A 434 5.24 4.11 -6.79
N GLU A 435 6.12 3.24 -7.32
CA GLU A 435 5.90 2.50 -8.56
C GLU A 435 4.65 1.64 -8.57
N SER A 436 4.19 1.27 -7.38
CA SER A 436 2.97 0.48 -7.16
C SER A 436 1.68 1.32 -7.27
N HIS A 437 1.62 2.22 -8.24
CA HIS A 437 0.45 3.08 -8.56
C HIS A 437 0.05 4.05 -7.44
N GLY A 438 0.98 4.38 -6.54
CA GLY A 438 0.77 5.30 -5.43
C GLY A 438 1.32 6.69 -5.72
N LEU A 439 0.46 7.70 -5.70
CA LEU A 439 0.82 9.10 -5.92
C LEU A 439 0.24 10.00 -4.83
N LEU A 440 0.93 11.10 -4.57
CA LEU A 440 0.47 12.19 -3.69
C LEU A 440 0.84 13.52 -4.34
N VAL A 441 -0.12 14.42 -4.51
CA VAL A 441 0.07 15.71 -5.19
C VAL A 441 -0.17 16.92 -4.27
N THR A 442 -0.20 16.70 -2.97
CA THR A 442 -0.40 17.73 -1.94
C THR A 442 0.33 17.37 -0.65
N ASP A 443 0.79 18.36 0.08
CA ASP A 443 1.38 18.19 1.42
C ASP A 443 0.33 18.18 2.54
N ARG A 444 -0.97 18.30 2.23
CA ARG A 444 -2.07 18.27 3.20
C ARG A 444 -2.45 16.85 3.63
N ILE A 445 -2.00 15.86 2.89
CA ILE A 445 -2.21 14.42 3.10
C ILE A 445 -0.84 13.76 3.29
N ARG A 446 -0.78 12.66 4.02
CA ARG A 446 0.47 11.92 4.32
C ARG A 446 0.41 10.45 3.91
N ASP A 447 -0.49 10.11 3.01
CA ASP A 447 -0.53 8.83 2.32
C ASP A 447 -0.85 9.07 0.84
N LYS A 448 -0.79 8.04 0.02
CA LYS A 448 -1.13 8.10 -1.40
C LYS A 448 -2.57 8.57 -1.59
N ASP A 449 -2.81 9.41 -2.58
CA ASP A 449 -4.12 10.00 -2.88
C ASP A 449 -4.51 9.82 -4.34
N SER A 450 -5.41 8.87 -4.58
CA SER A 450 -5.92 8.61 -5.93
C SER A 450 -6.78 9.75 -6.48
N ALA A 451 -7.47 10.54 -5.64
CA ALA A 451 -8.34 11.61 -6.11
C ALA A 451 -7.52 12.78 -6.66
N GLY A 452 -6.53 13.26 -5.93
CA GLY A 452 -5.62 14.29 -6.41
C GLY A 452 -4.85 13.86 -7.65
N ALA A 453 -4.34 12.62 -7.67
CA ALA A 453 -3.63 12.06 -8.83
C ALA A 453 -4.52 11.99 -10.07
N ALA A 454 -5.77 11.53 -9.93
CA ALA A 454 -6.72 11.44 -11.05
C ALA A 454 -7.06 12.82 -11.63
N VAL A 455 -7.25 13.83 -10.79
CA VAL A 455 -7.54 15.20 -11.24
C VAL A 455 -6.36 15.76 -12.05
N GLN A 456 -5.11 15.54 -11.59
CA GLN A 456 -3.90 15.95 -12.32
C GLN A 456 -3.76 15.23 -13.67
N LEU A 457 -3.96 13.91 -13.67
CA LEU A 457 -3.87 13.10 -14.88
C LEU A 457 -4.92 13.50 -15.92
N CYS A 458 -6.16 13.72 -15.48
CA CYS A 458 -7.24 14.19 -16.36
C CYS A 458 -6.99 15.60 -16.88
N TRP A 459 -6.39 16.48 -16.09
CA TRP A 459 -6.01 17.81 -16.57
C TRP A 459 -4.97 17.72 -17.69
N LEU A 460 -3.91 16.93 -17.51
CA LEU A 460 -2.90 16.72 -18.55
C LEU A 460 -3.51 16.07 -19.80
N ALA A 461 -4.42 15.10 -19.62
CA ALA A 461 -5.13 14.47 -20.74
C ALA A 461 -6.00 15.45 -21.52
N ALA A 462 -6.68 16.37 -20.84
CA ALA A 462 -7.48 17.42 -21.48
C ALA A 462 -6.60 18.39 -22.29
N GLU A 463 -5.46 18.81 -21.75
CA GLU A 463 -4.49 19.65 -22.44
C GLU A 463 -3.89 18.93 -23.67
N ALA A 464 -3.58 17.63 -23.56
CA ALA A 464 -3.12 16.81 -24.69
C ALA A 464 -4.23 16.72 -25.77
N LYS A 465 -5.46 16.41 -25.36
CA LYS A 465 -6.62 16.31 -26.27
C LYS A 465 -6.87 17.62 -27.04
N ALA A 466 -6.65 18.77 -26.41
CA ALA A 466 -6.75 20.06 -27.09
C ALA A 466 -5.75 20.22 -28.27
N ARG A 467 -4.63 19.48 -28.21
CA ARG A 467 -3.63 19.42 -29.27
C ARG A 467 -3.83 18.26 -30.27
N GLY A 468 -4.89 17.45 -30.08
CA GLY A 468 -5.12 16.23 -30.87
C GLY A 468 -4.26 15.04 -30.44
N GLU A 469 -3.70 15.08 -29.24
CA GLU A 469 -2.82 14.07 -28.63
C GLU A 469 -3.54 13.27 -27.53
N THR A 470 -2.98 12.12 -27.18
CA THR A 470 -3.36 11.31 -26.02
C THR A 470 -2.25 11.35 -24.96
N LEU A 471 -2.50 10.84 -23.76
CA LEU A 471 -1.44 10.67 -22.76
C LEU A 471 -0.32 9.73 -23.22
N ILE A 472 -0.62 8.79 -24.13
CA ILE A 472 0.39 7.88 -24.71
C ILE A 472 1.33 8.66 -25.64
N ASP A 473 0.80 9.59 -26.42
CA ASP A 473 1.64 10.45 -27.28
C ASP A 473 2.56 11.33 -26.42
N VAL A 474 2.03 11.92 -25.34
CA VAL A 474 2.83 12.70 -24.37
C VAL A 474 3.93 11.84 -23.74
N LEU A 475 3.59 10.63 -23.28
CA LEU A 475 4.55 9.69 -22.69
C LEU A 475 5.65 9.30 -23.68
N HIS A 476 5.27 9.01 -24.94
CA HIS A 476 6.22 8.68 -25.98
C HIS A 476 7.16 9.84 -26.29
N HIS A 477 6.64 11.07 -26.37
CA HIS A 477 7.47 12.26 -26.57
C HIS A 477 8.47 12.46 -25.43
N LEU A 478 8.06 12.28 -24.17
CA LEU A 478 8.96 12.33 -23.01
C LEU A 478 10.04 11.26 -23.08
N GLN A 479 9.68 10.03 -23.45
CA GLN A 479 10.63 8.92 -23.58
C GLN A 479 11.62 9.14 -24.73
N ASP A 480 11.18 9.68 -25.85
CA ASP A 480 12.06 10.01 -26.97
C ASP A 480 13.03 11.15 -26.62
N THR A 481 12.57 12.12 -25.84
CA THR A 481 13.36 13.30 -25.45
C THR A 481 14.35 12.99 -24.30
N LEU A 482 13.91 12.21 -23.30
CA LEU A 482 14.69 11.98 -22.07
C LEU A 482 15.34 10.59 -22.01
N GLY A 483 15.11 9.76 -23.02
CA GLY A 483 15.52 8.37 -23.10
C GLY A 483 14.48 7.43 -22.49
N TYR A 484 14.14 6.39 -23.23
CA TYR A 484 13.23 5.33 -22.80
C TYR A 484 13.80 4.56 -21.61
N VAL A 485 12.99 4.30 -20.60
CA VAL A 485 13.35 3.44 -19.47
C VAL A 485 12.34 2.31 -19.38
N LYS A 486 12.82 1.09 -19.38
CA LYS A 486 12.01 -0.11 -19.14
C LYS A 486 12.25 -0.64 -17.73
N ASN A 487 11.14 -0.82 -17.02
CA ASN A 487 11.13 -1.48 -15.71
C ASN A 487 10.50 -2.86 -15.83
N ASP A 488 11.03 -3.83 -15.10
CA ASP A 488 10.45 -5.16 -14.95
C ASP A 488 10.78 -5.72 -13.55
N GLN A 489 10.20 -6.84 -13.18
CA GLN A 489 10.43 -7.49 -11.89
C GLN A 489 10.57 -8.98 -12.03
N VAL A 490 11.56 -9.56 -11.36
CA VAL A 490 11.68 -11.01 -11.14
C VAL A 490 11.41 -11.29 -9.67
N THR A 491 10.61 -12.30 -9.38
CA THR A 491 10.36 -12.77 -8.02
C THR A 491 10.89 -14.19 -7.87
N LEU A 492 11.91 -14.36 -7.03
CA LEU A 492 12.44 -15.67 -6.65
C LEU A 492 11.72 -16.14 -5.38
N ALA A 493 11.02 -17.26 -5.46
CA ALA A 493 10.34 -17.89 -4.34
C ALA A 493 11.24 -18.95 -3.70
N PHE A 494 11.29 -18.97 -2.38
CA PHE A 494 12.06 -19.95 -1.60
C PHE A 494 11.09 -20.76 -0.73
N PRO A 495 10.39 -21.76 -1.30
CA PRO A 495 9.39 -22.51 -0.56
C PRO A 495 10.00 -23.43 0.50
N GLY A 496 9.17 -23.83 1.47
CA GLY A 496 9.51 -24.78 2.52
C GLY A 496 10.17 -24.15 3.76
N ALA A 497 10.38 -24.98 4.78
CA ALA A 497 10.83 -24.54 6.10
C ALA A 497 12.22 -23.86 6.10
N THR A 498 13.09 -24.17 5.15
CA THR A 498 14.43 -23.58 4.99
C THR A 498 14.45 -22.39 4.02
N GLY A 499 13.32 -21.99 3.47
CA GLY A 499 13.25 -20.97 2.41
C GLY A 499 13.81 -19.62 2.85
N ALA A 500 13.43 -19.15 4.03
CA ALA A 500 13.91 -17.89 4.58
C ALA A 500 15.44 -17.90 4.77
N SER A 501 16.01 -19.00 5.29
CA SER A 501 17.46 -19.14 5.46
C SER A 501 18.21 -19.19 4.13
N LYS A 502 17.67 -19.85 3.12
CA LYS A 502 18.25 -19.88 1.76
C LYS A 502 18.24 -18.49 1.12
N MET A 503 17.14 -17.76 1.26
CA MET A 503 17.03 -16.38 0.78
C MET A 503 18.05 -15.46 1.47
N ALA A 504 18.17 -15.56 2.81
CA ALA A 504 19.16 -14.80 3.58
C ALA A 504 20.59 -15.12 3.13
N ALA A 505 20.94 -16.41 2.99
CA ALA A 505 22.26 -16.85 2.55
C ALA A 505 22.60 -16.33 1.13
N LEU A 506 21.63 -16.27 0.22
CA LEU A 506 21.83 -15.68 -1.10
C LEU A 506 22.19 -14.20 -0.99
N LEU A 507 21.43 -13.43 -0.20
CA LEU A 507 21.68 -11.99 -0.02
C LEU A 507 23.04 -11.74 0.66
N ASP A 508 23.40 -12.55 1.67
CA ASP A 508 24.68 -12.42 2.36
C ASP A 508 25.85 -12.74 1.43
N ARG A 509 25.72 -13.74 0.56
CA ARG A 509 26.70 -14.03 -0.49
C ARG A 509 26.86 -12.87 -1.48
N LEU A 510 25.73 -12.28 -1.92
CA LEU A 510 25.74 -11.13 -2.82
C LEU A 510 26.41 -9.90 -2.19
N ARG A 511 26.31 -9.73 -0.87
CA ARG A 511 27.01 -8.68 -0.10
C ARG A 511 28.50 -8.94 0.02
N ALA A 512 28.86 -10.15 0.48
CA ALA A 512 30.24 -10.50 0.75
C ALA A 512 31.10 -10.59 -0.50
N SER A 513 30.50 -10.99 -1.61
CA SER A 513 31.17 -11.15 -2.91
C SER A 513 30.26 -10.67 -4.04
N PRO A 514 30.15 -9.36 -4.23
CA PRO A 514 29.33 -8.81 -5.31
C PRO A 514 29.79 -9.33 -6.67
N PRO A 515 28.89 -9.86 -7.51
CA PRO A 515 29.25 -10.35 -8.83
C PRO A 515 29.73 -9.20 -9.73
N ALA A 516 30.74 -9.46 -10.55
CA ALA A 516 31.22 -8.49 -11.55
C ALA A 516 30.21 -8.29 -12.69
N SER A 517 29.30 -9.25 -12.90
CA SER A 517 28.24 -9.18 -13.91
C SER A 517 27.05 -10.07 -13.55
N PHE A 518 25.88 -9.77 -14.12
CA PHE A 518 24.72 -10.64 -14.18
C PHE A 518 24.48 -11.01 -15.65
N GLY A 519 24.94 -12.21 -16.05
CA GLY A 519 25.03 -12.56 -17.47
C GLY A 519 25.97 -11.58 -18.21
N GLU A 520 25.49 -10.96 -19.27
CA GLU A 520 26.24 -9.96 -20.05
C GLU A 520 26.28 -8.55 -19.41
N PHE A 521 25.47 -8.30 -18.36
CA PHE A 521 25.32 -6.99 -17.72
C PHE A 521 26.43 -6.78 -16.68
N ARG A 522 27.46 -6.01 -17.05
CA ARG A 522 28.59 -5.69 -16.18
C ARG A 522 28.17 -4.74 -15.05
N VAL A 523 28.54 -5.08 -13.83
CA VAL A 523 28.30 -4.23 -12.65
C VAL A 523 29.39 -3.16 -12.54
N THR A 524 28.99 -1.92 -12.28
CA THR A 524 29.90 -0.78 -12.09
C THR A 524 29.93 -0.27 -10.68
N GLN A 525 28.83 -0.42 -9.94
CA GLN A 525 28.69 0.04 -8.56
C GLN A 525 27.74 -0.88 -7.80
N VAL A 526 27.98 -1.02 -6.50
CA VAL A 526 27.09 -1.71 -5.57
C VAL A 526 26.82 -0.79 -4.38
N VAL A 527 25.57 -0.62 -4.02
CA VAL A 527 25.14 0.06 -2.81
C VAL A 527 24.39 -0.92 -1.93
N ASP A 528 24.87 -1.10 -0.70
CA ASP A 528 24.18 -1.84 0.34
C ASP A 528 23.57 -0.85 1.34
N HIS A 529 22.25 -0.81 1.44
CA HIS A 529 21.60 0.09 2.41
C HIS A 529 21.81 -0.33 3.87
N ARG A 530 22.35 -1.53 4.12
CA ARG A 530 22.81 -1.96 5.45
C ARG A 530 24.20 -1.45 5.83
N ASP A 531 24.90 -0.79 4.93
CA ASP A 531 26.18 -0.14 5.26
C ASP A 531 25.92 1.07 6.16
N GLU A 532 26.30 0.96 7.43
CA GLU A 532 26.17 2.02 8.42
C GLU A 532 27.16 3.19 8.20
N GLY A 533 28.22 2.97 7.43
CA GLY A 533 29.11 4.01 6.94
C GLY A 533 28.58 4.73 5.70
N GLY A 534 27.51 4.21 5.10
CA GLY A 534 26.88 4.76 3.91
C GLY A 534 25.94 5.94 4.20
N ARG A 535 25.19 6.32 3.18
CA ARG A 535 24.31 7.50 3.18
C ARG A 535 23.24 7.52 4.27
N LEU A 536 22.72 6.34 4.66
CA LEU A 536 21.64 6.22 5.65
C LEU A 536 22.15 6.26 7.10
N GLY A 537 23.48 6.18 7.31
CA GLY A 537 24.08 6.21 8.64
C GLY A 537 23.78 4.97 9.49
N PRO A 538 24.04 5.04 10.82
CA PRO A 538 23.76 3.94 11.74
C PRO A 538 22.28 3.55 11.79
N PHE A 539 22.00 2.28 12.11
CA PHE A 539 20.63 1.82 12.33
C PHE A 539 20.01 2.49 13.55
N VAL A 540 18.77 2.90 13.43
CA VAL A 540 18.00 3.49 14.54
C VAL A 540 17.16 2.44 15.28
N SER A 541 16.94 1.26 14.69
CA SER A 541 16.21 0.14 15.28
C SER A 541 16.39 -1.16 14.45
N ASP A 542 15.88 -2.29 14.97
CA ASP A 542 15.88 -3.56 14.20
C ASP A 542 14.90 -3.51 13.02
N SER A 543 13.80 -2.80 13.14
CA SER A 543 12.86 -2.58 12.03
C SER A 543 13.50 -1.75 10.91
N ASP A 544 14.33 -0.76 11.23
CA ASP A 544 15.14 -0.01 10.26
C ASP A 544 16.16 -0.91 9.57
N ARG A 545 16.91 -1.72 10.35
CA ARG A 545 17.84 -2.72 9.80
C ARG A 545 17.15 -3.68 8.83
N ALA A 546 15.93 -4.12 9.16
CA ALA A 546 15.14 -4.99 8.30
C ALA A 546 14.69 -4.28 7.01
N ALA A 547 14.22 -3.04 7.12
CA ALA A 547 13.80 -2.22 5.97
C ALA A 547 14.96 -1.91 5.01
N ARG A 548 16.18 -1.73 5.55
CA ARG A 548 17.41 -1.51 4.77
C ARG A 548 18.01 -2.77 4.16
N ASN A 549 17.33 -3.90 4.18
CA ASN A 549 17.80 -5.12 3.51
C ASN A 549 17.62 -4.99 1.99
N VAL A 550 18.32 -4.04 1.39
CA VAL A 550 18.25 -3.70 -0.03
C VAL A 550 19.66 -3.61 -0.59
N LEU A 551 19.89 -4.25 -1.74
CA LEU A 551 21.12 -4.16 -2.53
C LEU A 551 20.81 -3.54 -3.88
N VAL A 552 21.55 -2.51 -4.25
CA VAL A 552 21.41 -1.83 -5.55
C VAL A 552 22.68 -2.04 -6.35
N TYR A 553 22.56 -2.63 -7.53
CA TYR A 553 23.64 -2.82 -8.48
C TYR A 553 23.45 -1.90 -9.68
N THR A 554 24.40 -1.02 -9.95
CA THR A 554 24.42 -0.21 -11.17
C THR A 554 25.05 -0.99 -12.30
N LEU A 555 24.41 -1.00 -13.46
CA LEU A 555 24.87 -1.71 -14.65
C LEU A 555 25.49 -0.75 -15.65
N ALA A 556 26.61 -1.16 -16.26
CA ALA A 556 27.27 -0.41 -17.32
C ALA A 556 26.38 -0.29 -18.55
N PRO A 557 26.60 0.73 -19.41
CA PRO A 557 26.07 0.72 -20.76
C PRO A 557 26.50 -0.53 -21.55
N GLY A 558 25.62 -0.98 -22.44
CA GLY A 558 25.83 -2.05 -23.40
C GLY A 558 25.44 -1.61 -24.80
N ASP A 559 25.44 -2.53 -25.78
CA ASP A 559 25.14 -2.22 -27.18
C ASP A 559 23.71 -1.74 -27.38
N ASP A 560 22.77 -2.32 -26.64
CA ASP A 560 21.33 -2.08 -26.77
C ASP A 560 20.74 -1.15 -25.66
N HIS A 561 21.55 -0.71 -24.69
CA HIS A 561 21.08 0.10 -23.57
C HIS A 561 22.16 1.06 -23.02
N ALA A 562 21.73 2.16 -22.40
CA ALA A 562 22.59 3.16 -21.79
C ALA A 562 22.98 2.85 -20.32
N GLY A 563 22.81 1.60 -19.89
CA GLY A 563 22.98 1.17 -18.51
C GLY A 563 21.65 1.01 -17.78
N GLY A 564 21.73 0.73 -16.49
CA GLY A 564 20.55 0.52 -15.66
C GLY A 564 20.89 0.11 -14.23
N ARG A 565 19.96 -0.54 -13.56
CA ARG A 565 20.15 -1.04 -12.19
C ARG A 565 19.32 -2.27 -11.88
N LEU A 566 19.82 -3.05 -10.94
CA LEU A 566 19.13 -4.16 -10.30
C LEU A 566 18.99 -3.84 -8.81
N ILE A 567 17.78 -4.00 -8.27
CA ILE A 567 17.51 -3.77 -6.86
C ILE A 567 16.97 -5.06 -6.25
N PHE A 568 17.72 -5.65 -5.33
CA PHE A 568 17.37 -6.87 -4.62
C PHE A 568 16.74 -6.52 -3.28
N ARG A 569 15.50 -6.93 -3.06
CA ARG A 569 14.75 -6.67 -1.85
C ARG A 569 13.97 -7.91 -1.41
N PRO A 570 14.26 -8.50 -0.24
CA PRO A 570 13.43 -9.57 0.31
C PRO A 570 12.06 -9.04 0.74
N SER A 571 11.05 -9.89 0.64
CA SER A 571 9.75 -9.63 1.26
C SER A 571 9.89 -9.70 2.79
N GLY A 572 9.25 -8.78 3.49
CA GLY A 572 9.22 -8.79 4.96
C GLY A 572 8.29 -9.85 5.57
N THR A 573 7.40 -10.45 4.76
CA THR A 573 6.34 -11.34 5.25
C THR A 573 6.39 -12.75 4.67
N GLU A 574 7.09 -12.94 3.55
CA GLU A 574 7.15 -14.22 2.83
C GLU A 574 8.60 -14.50 2.39
N PRO A 575 9.02 -15.76 2.27
CA PRO A 575 10.34 -16.13 1.76
C PRO A 575 10.41 -15.94 0.22
N LYS A 576 10.30 -14.69 -0.19
CA LYS A 576 10.36 -14.24 -1.59
C LYS A 576 11.36 -13.09 -1.72
N LEU A 577 12.23 -13.18 -2.73
CA LEU A 577 13.14 -12.10 -3.10
C LEU A 577 12.62 -11.43 -4.37
N LYS A 578 12.30 -10.16 -4.27
CA LYS A 578 11.96 -9.31 -5.41
C LYS A 578 13.23 -8.70 -5.97
N ILE A 579 13.42 -8.80 -7.26
CA ILE A 579 14.50 -8.16 -8.00
C ILE A 579 13.85 -7.20 -8.99
N TYR A 580 13.98 -5.91 -8.72
CA TYR A 580 13.54 -4.87 -9.65
C TYR A 580 14.65 -4.66 -10.67
N LEU A 581 14.27 -4.66 -11.92
CA LEU A 581 15.16 -4.53 -13.06
C LEU A 581 14.80 -3.27 -13.83
N GLU A 582 15.78 -2.41 -14.09
CA GLU A 582 15.62 -1.20 -14.86
C GLU A 582 16.76 -1.06 -15.87
N LEU A 583 16.41 -0.88 -17.14
CA LEU A 583 17.37 -0.52 -18.19
C LEU A 583 16.91 0.72 -18.93
N SER A 584 17.86 1.55 -19.32
CA SER A 584 17.64 2.85 -19.98
C SER A 584 18.17 2.84 -21.40
N GLY A 585 17.44 3.49 -22.31
CA GLY A 585 17.95 3.92 -23.63
C GLY A 585 18.49 5.35 -23.59
N LEU A 586 19.25 5.71 -24.60
CA LEU A 586 19.60 7.10 -24.85
C LEU A 586 18.44 7.85 -25.52
N PRO A 587 18.36 9.19 -25.40
CA PRO A 587 17.42 10.00 -26.18
C PRO A 587 17.49 9.66 -27.66
N GLY A 588 16.32 9.45 -28.28
CA GLY A 588 16.20 9.09 -29.70
C GLY A 588 16.64 7.67 -30.10
N GLN A 589 17.12 6.84 -29.15
CA GLN A 589 17.65 5.50 -29.48
C GLN A 589 16.56 4.45 -29.81
N GLY A 590 15.30 4.75 -29.57
CA GLY A 590 14.18 3.78 -29.74
C GLY A 590 14.16 2.71 -28.62
N ARG A 591 13.09 1.94 -28.59
CA ARG A 591 12.74 1.05 -27.47
C ARG A 591 13.24 -0.39 -27.64
N ALA A 592 13.31 -0.87 -28.89
CA ALA A 592 13.50 -2.29 -29.19
C ALA A 592 14.80 -2.90 -28.61
N GLY A 593 15.88 -2.12 -28.55
CA GLY A 593 17.15 -2.56 -27.93
C GLY A 593 16.98 -2.81 -26.43
N VAL A 594 16.43 -1.83 -25.73
CA VAL A 594 16.18 -1.91 -24.29
C VAL A 594 15.22 -3.06 -23.95
N ASP A 595 14.17 -3.28 -24.75
CA ASP A 595 13.22 -4.37 -24.54
C ASP A 595 13.87 -5.76 -24.70
N ARG A 596 14.77 -5.92 -25.69
CA ARG A 596 15.58 -7.17 -25.83
C ARG A 596 16.50 -7.37 -24.64
N ALA A 597 17.20 -6.33 -24.21
CA ALA A 597 18.11 -6.38 -23.08
C ALA A 597 17.38 -6.73 -21.76
N ILE A 598 16.20 -6.20 -21.51
CA ILE A 598 15.37 -6.57 -20.34
C ILE A 598 15.02 -8.07 -20.36
N ALA A 599 14.62 -8.60 -21.52
CA ALA A 599 14.29 -10.02 -21.64
C ALA A 599 15.50 -10.92 -21.33
N ALA A 600 16.69 -10.55 -21.84
CA ALA A 600 17.94 -11.25 -21.54
C ALA A 600 18.32 -11.18 -20.06
N SER A 601 18.17 -10.01 -19.43
CA SER A 601 18.41 -9.82 -17.99
C SER A 601 17.52 -10.69 -17.12
N LYS A 602 16.23 -10.81 -17.45
CA LYS A 602 15.29 -11.68 -16.72
C LYS A 602 15.74 -13.14 -16.72
N ALA A 603 16.20 -13.64 -17.87
CA ALA A 603 16.71 -15.00 -17.99
C ALA A 603 17.96 -15.21 -17.11
N ALA A 604 18.90 -14.26 -17.11
CA ALA A 604 20.09 -14.32 -16.27
C ALA A 604 19.77 -14.31 -14.77
N LEU A 605 18.78 -13.50 -14.36
CA LEU A 605 18.36 -13.40 -12.95
C LEU A 605 17.59 -14.63 -12.47
N ALA A 606 16.79 -15.25 -13.31
CA ALA A 606 16.08 -16.49 -12.98
C ALA A 606 17.05 -17.66 -12.69
N ALA A 607 18.28 -17.61 -13.18
CA ALA A 607 19.31 -18.62 -12.95
C ALA A 607 20.07 -18.43 -11.60
N LEU A 608 19.72 -17.44 -10.77
CA LEU A 608 20.38 -17.20 -9.47
C LEU A 608 19.94 -18.17 -8.36
N THR A 609 18.87 -18.94 -8.58
CA THR A 609 18.37 -20.00 -7.68
C THR A 609 18.96 -21.38 -8.11
#